data_c5d6a2004be7b2d5cda948b5479a8f9c
#
_entry.id   c5d6a2004be7b2d5cda948b5479a8f9c
#
_cell.length_a   1.000
_cell.length_b   1.000
_cell.length_c   1.000
_cell.angle_alpha   90.00
_cell.angle_beta   90.00
_cell.angle_gamma   90.00
#
_symmetry.space_group_name_H-M   'P 1'
#
loop_
_entity.id
_entity.type
_entity.pdbx_description
1 polymer ?
#
loop_
_entity_poly.entity_id
_entity_poly.type
_entity_poly.pdbx_seq_one_letter_code
_entity_poly.pdbx_strand_id
1 'polypeptide(L)'
;MREFPSQVVSDVEKISFEYGLKIAQAIEGEWFDKDNNSNRYIHNRNNFHNLRLYARGEQSIQKYKNELSINGDLSYLNLDWKPVPIIPKFVDIVVNGIAERFFDIKAYSQDPFGVSKRTEYMDSLMEDMRSKELKEFVKETFGMDLFNGPPELLPDSQEELDLHMSLNYKQAVELAEEQALNTLLEGNKYDLIKKRFYYDLTVLGIGCVKTGFNTSEGVTIDYVDPANLVYSHTDSPYFEDIYYVGEVKTIPVNELVKQFPHLTQEDLKEITDYNNQNSGRYESNRMKDGDNDRNKVRVLYFNYKTYMSEVYKLKETASGAEKAIEKNDSFDPQENQNFSKESRKMECLYEGALVLGTKKLLKWEMAKNMMRPKSDFTKVKMNYAISAPRMYEGRIESLVGRITGFADMIQLTHLKLQQVMSRMVPDGVYLDADGLAEIDLGNGTNYSPQEALNMFFQTGSVIGRS
;
A
#
# COMPACT_ATOMS: atom_id res chain seq x y z
N MET A 1 -0.22 -1.80 28.40
CA MET A 1 -0.93 -1.39 27.17
C MET A 1 -1.47 0.01 27.36
N ARG A 2 -1.18 0.93 26.47
CA ARG A 2 -1.84 2.24 26.48
C ARG A 2 -3.14 2.07 25.72
N GLU A 3 -4.24 2.29 26.41
CA GLU A 3 -5.57 2.16 25.82
C GLU A 3 -5.91 3.41 24.99
N PHE A 4 -6.65 3.21 23.90
CA PHE A 4 -7.19 4.33 23.15
C PHE A 4 -8.17 5.13 24.01
N PRO A 5 -8.13 6.47 23.93
CA PRO A 5 -9.09 7.29 24.67
C PRO A 5 -10.52 7.03 24.17
N SER A 6 -11.49 7.21 25.07
CA SER A 6 -12.90 7.04 24.73
C SER A 6 -13.31 7.95 23.57
N GLN A 7 -14.07 7.41 22.61
CA GLN A 7 -14.64 8.19 21.50
C GLN A 7 -15.92 8.96 21.89
N VAL A 8 -16.48 8.67 23.07
CA VAL A 8 -17.74 9.28 23.56
C VAL A 8 -17.50 10.62 24.27
N VAL A 9 -16.33 11.19 24.13
CA VAL A 9 -15.93 12.47 24.71
C VAL A 9 -16.53 13.63 23.91
N SER A 10 -16.67 14.81 24.53
CA SER A 10 -17.17 16.01 23.87
C SER A 10 -16.31 16.40 22.66
N ASP A 11 -16.92 17.01 21.64
CA ASP A 11 -16.22 17.41 20.42
C ASP A 11 -15.12 18.44 20.70
N VAL A 12 -15.29 19.28 21.72
CA VAL A 12 -14.26 20.24 22.18
C VAL A 12 -13.02 19.52 22.72
N GLU A 13 -13.22 18.45 23.47
CA GLU A 13 -12.10 17.63 23.98
C GLU A 13 -11.37 16.88 22.88
N LYS A 14 -12.09 16.39 21.86
CA LYS A 14 -11.48 15.71 20.68
C LYS A 14 -10.56 16.62 19.88
N ILE A 15 -10.86 17.92 19.83
CA ILE A 15 -10.02 18.93 19.17
C ILE A 15 -8.73 19.20 19.96
N SER A 16 -8.71 18.88 21.26
CA SER A 16 -7.58 19.19 22.13
C SER A 16 -6.33 18.42 21.75
N PHE A 17 -5.18 19.08 21.89
CA PHE A 17 -3.86 18.49 21.61
C PHE A 17 -3.54 17.31 22.55
N GLU A 18 -4.07 17.33 23.77
CA GLU A 18 -3.95 16.24 24.75
C GLU A 18 -4.61 14.95 24.27
N TYR A 19 -5.81 15.07 23.69
CA TYR A 19 -6.54 13.95 23.14
C TYR A 19 -5.76 13.32 21.95
N GLY A 20 -5.27 14.17 21.05
CA GLY A 20 -4.42 13.74 19.94
C GLY A 20 -3.14 13.04 20.41
N LEU A 21 -2.51 13.55 21.48
CA LEU A 21 -1.32 12.93 22.05
C LEU A 21 -1.60 11.55 22.64
N LYS A 22 -2.74 11.36 23.34
CA LYS A 22 -3.17 10.05 23.86
C LYS A 22 -3.37 9.05 22.75
N ILE A 23 -4.01 9.45 21.62
CA ILE A 23 -4.20 8.60 20.45
C ILE A 23 -2.85 8.23 19.84
N ALA A 24 -1.98 9.21 19.59
CA ALA A 24 -0.67 8.97 19.01
C ALA A 24 0.18 7.99 19.86
N GLN A 25 0.14 8.15 21.18
CA GLN A 25 0.81 7.25 22.12
C GLN A 25 0.18 5.84 22.17
N ALA A 26 -1.14 5.73 21.99
CA ALA A 26 -1.80 4.43 21.89
C ALA A 26 -1.37 3.69 20.61
N ILE A 27 -1.32 4.37 19.47
CA ILE A 27 -0.80 3.81 18.20
C ILE A 27 0.67 3.41 18.35
N GLU A 28 1.50 4.27 18.96
CA GLU A 28 2.90 3.95 19.22
C GLU A 28 3.03 2.73 20.12
N GLY A 29 2.21 2.61 21.18
CA GLY A 29 2.20 1.45 22.07
C GLY A 29 1.78 0.16 21.37
N GLU A 30 0.79 0.20 20.47
CA GLU A 30 0.32 -0.99 19.75
C GLU A 30 1.38 -1.53 18.77
N TRP A 31 2.08 -0.66 18.08
CA TRP A 31 2.98 -1.04 16.99
C TRP A 31 4.44 -1.16 17.37
N PHE A 32 4.93 -0.38 18.35
CA PHE A 32 6.35 -0.22 18.64
C PHE A 32 6.75 -0.64 20.06
N ASP A 33 5.84 -1.19 20.87
CA ASP A 33 6.14 -1.57 22.26
C ASP A 33 7.06 -2.81 22.30
N LYS A 34 8.08 -2.75 23.18
CA LYS A 34 9.06 -3.81 23.35
C LYS A 34 8.60 -4.93 24.28
N ASP A 35 7.66 -4.65 25.18
CA ASP A 35 7.30 -5.56 26.27
C ASP A 35 6.54 -6.80 25.81
N ASN A 36 6.00 -6.79 24.60
CA ASN A 36 5.26 -7.90 23.98
C ASN A 36 6.13 -8.76 23.04
N ASN A 37 7.37 -9.06 23.33
CA ASN A 37 8.28 -9.98 22.61
C ASN A 37 8.26 -9.91 21.06
N SER A 38 7.40 -9.11 20.47
CA SER A 38 7.25 -8.86 19.03
C SER A 38 6.77 -7.44 18.77
N ASN A 39 7.71 -6.54 18.57
CA ASN A 39 7.43 -5.25 17.96
C ASN A 39 6.79 -5.53 16.58
N ARG A 40 5.47 -5.32 16.47
CA ARG A 40 4.67 -5.64 15.27
C ARG A 40 5.23 -4.95 14.03
N TYR A 41 5.67 -3.71 14.18
CA TYR A 41 6.28 -2.94 13.08
C TYR A 41 7.56 -3.59 12.56
N ILE A 42 8.49 -3.94 13.45
CA ILE A 42 9.76 -4.57 13.06
C ILE A 42 9.51 -5.98 12.48
N HIS A 43 8.58 -6.72 13.04
CA HIS A 43 8.23 -8.05 12.53
C HIS A 43 7.70 -7.98 11.10
N ASN A 44 6.73 -7.10 10.84
CA ASN A 44 6.18 -6.91 9.49
C ASN A 44 7.25 -6.42 8.51
N ARG A 45 8.06 -5.45 8.92
CA ARG A 45 9.14 -4.92 8.09
C ARG A 45 10.18 -5.98 7.73
N ASN A 46 10.57 -6.83 8.68
CA ASN A 46 11.48 -7.94 8.43
C ASN A 46 10.88 -8.98 7.48
N ASN A 47 9.62 -9.31 7.66
CA ASN A 47 8.91 -10.23 6.78
C ASN A 47 8.86 -9.68 5.35
N PHE A 48 8.45 -8.44 5.18
CA PHE A 48 8.40 -7.77 3.89
C PHE A 48 9.79 -7.64 3.24
N HIS A 49 10.82 -7.37 4.04
CA HIS A 49 12.20 -7.35 3.54
C HIS A 49 12.62 -8.72 3.00
N ASN A 50 12.35 -9.79 3.75
CA ASN A 50 12.65 -11.15 3.30
C ASN A 50 11.92 -11.49 1.99
N LEU A 51 10.63 -11.16 1.87
CA LEU A 51 9.86 -11.37 0.66
C LEU A 51 10.45 -10.61 -0.54
N ARG A 52 10.90 -9.37 -0.33
CA ARG A 52 11.59 -8.57 -1.35
C ARG A 52 12.93 -9.18 -1.77
N LEU A 53 13.68 -9.76 -0.84
CA LEU A 53 14.92 -10.49 -1.16
C LEU A 53 14.62 -11.71 -2.04
N TYR A 54 13.59 -12.49 -1.71
CA TYR A 54 13.16 -13.61 -2.56
C TYR A 54 12.70 -13.12 -3.94
N ALA A 55 11.94 -12.03 -4.00
CA ALA A 55 11.48 -11.45 -5.27
C ALA A 55 12.64 -10.96 -6.16
N ARG A 56 13.80 -10.60 -5.59
CA ARG A 56 15.00 -10.21 -6.32
C ARG A 56 15.96 -11.38 -6.60
N GLY A 57 15.72 -12.55 -5.99
CA GLY A 57 16.66 -13.67 -6.06
C GLY A 57 17.90 -13.47 -5.18
N GLU A 58 17.80 -12.64 -4.15
CA GLU A 58 18.89 -12.30 -3.21
C GLU A 58 18.62 -12.89 -1.81
N GLN A 59 17.89 -13.98 -1.75
CA GLN A 59 17.55 -14.64 -0.48
C GLN A 59 18.80 -15.10 0.27
N SER A 60 18.71 -15.12 1.62
CA SER A 60 19.83 -15.50 2.47
C SER A 60 20.30 -16.95 2.22
N ILE A 61 21.56 -17.09 1.91
CA ILE A 61 22.22 -18.39 1.69
C ILE A 61 22.53 -19.15 3.00
N GLN A 62 22.45 -18.46 4.15
CA GLN A 62 22.78 -19.06 5.45
C GLN A 62 21.88 -20.26 5.80
N LYS A 63 20.63 -20.22 5.40
CA LYS A 63 19.67 -21.32 5.56
C LYS A 63 20.15 -22.58 4.85
N TYR A 64 20.61 -22.47 3.62
CA TYR A 64 21.11 -23.59 2.81
C TYR A 64 22.45 -24.11 3.33
N LYS A 65 23.32 -23.18 3.79
CA LYS A 65 24.58 -23.56 4.43
C LYS A 65 24.35 -24.39 5.69
N ASN A 66 23.42 -23.98 6.56
CA ASN A 66 23.08 -24.70 7.76
C ASN A 66 22.51 -26.11 7.48
N GLU A 67 21.71 -26.24 6.40
CA GLU A 67 21.10 -27.51 6.01
C GLU A 67 22.09 -28.51 5.40
N LEU A 68 23.11 -28.00 4.70
CA LEU A 68 24.16 -28.82 4.06
C LEU A 68 25.39 -29.03 4.94
N SER A 69 25.52 -28.32 6.03
CA SER A 69 26.65 -28.47 6.95
C SER A 69 26.57 -29.78 7.74
N ILE A 70 27.72 -30.41 7.93
CA ILE A 70 27.88 -31.55 8.86
C ILE A 70 28.57 -31.01 10.10
N ASN A 71 27.87 -31.00 11.22
CA ASN A 71 28.38 -30.44 12.51
C ASN A 71 28.90 -29.00 12.42
N GLY A 72 28.33 -28.20 11.47
CA GLY A 72 28.73 -26.80 11.26
C GLY A 72 29.92 -26.63 10.31
N ASP A 73 30.54 -27.72 9.86
CA ASP A 73 31.66 -27.68 8.90
C ASP A 73 31.15 -27.68 7.45
N LEU A 74 31.69 -26.77 6.64
CA LEU A 74 31.40 -26.60 5.21
C LEU A 74 32.67 -26.70 4.35
N SER A 75 33.83 -26.95 4.96
CA SER A 75 35.15 -26.92 4.29
C SER A 75 35.27 -27.97 3.16
N TYR A 76 34.50 -29.05 3.26
CA TYR A 76 34.47 -30.12 2.28
C TYR A 76 33.55 -29.85 1.08
N LEU A 77 32.85 -28.71 1.07
CA LEU A 77 31.89 -28.34 0.01
C LEU A 77 32.46 -27.21 -0.84
N ASN A 78 32.81 -27.51 -2.09
CA ASN A 78 33.14 -26.50 -3.08
C ASN A 78 31.92 -26.29 -3.98
N LEU A 79 30.97 -25.46 -3.51
CA LEU A 79 29.71 -25.21 -4.18
C LEU A 79 29.55 -23.72 -4.53
N ASP A 80 28.88 -23.43 -5.64
CA ASP A 80 28.42 -22.07 -5.93
C ASP A 80 27.15 -21.78 -5.10
N TRP A 81 27.32 -20.98 -4.07
CA TRP A 81 26.25 -20.60 -3.15
C TRP A 81 25.30 -19.54 -3.69
N LYS A 82 25.53 -19.06 -4.90
CA LYS A 82 24.69 -18.03 -5.51
C LYS A 82 23.26 -18.54 -5.68
N PRO A 83 22.25 -17.80 -5.19
CA PRO A 83 20.86 -18.20 -5.36
C PRO A 83 20.45 -18.25 -6.82
N VAL A 84 19.63 -19.23 -7.18
CA VAL A 84 19.04 -19.33 -8.52
C VAL A 84 17.83 -18.39 -8.60
N PRO A 85 17.84 -17.34 -9.44
CA PRO A 85 16.81 -16.31 -9.47
C PRO A 85 15.59 -16.77 -10.29
N ILE A 86 14.75 -17.63 -9.72
CA ILE A 86 13.55 -18.15 -10.39
C ILE A 86 12.35 -17.21 -10.19
N ILE A 87 12.15 -16.76 -8.97
CA ILE A 87 11.00 -15.92 -8.57
C ILE A 87 10.93 -14.59 -9.33
N PRO A 88 12.04 -13.83 -9.54
CA PRO A 88 12.02 -12.55 -10.22
C PRO A 88 11.30 -12.58 -11.57
N LYS A 89 11.58 -13.60 -12.37
CA LYS A 89 10.96 -13.77 -13.70
C LYS A 89 9.43 -13.86 -13.62
N PHE A 90 8.90 -14.62 -12.66
CA PHE A 90 7.46 -14.77 -12.48
C PHE A 90 6.82 -13.50 -11.94
N VAL A 91 7.49 -12.79 -11.03
CA VAL A 91 7.03 -11.50 -10.51
C VAL A 91 6.91 -10.48 -11.64
N ASP A 92 7.93 -10.39 -12.50
CA ASP A 92 7.94 -9.46 -13.65
C ASP A 92 6.83 -9.77 -14.64
N ILE A 93 6.58 -11.05 -14.94
CA ILE A 93 5.50 -11.48 -15.85
C ILE A 93 4.14 -11.06 -15.26
N VAL A 94 3.89 -11.30 -13.97
CA VAL A 94 2.62 -10.99 -13.33
C VAL A 94 2.43 -9.47 -13.25
N VAL A 95 3.44 -8.74 -12.80
CA VAL A 95 3.37 -7.27 -12.64
C VAL A 95 3.15 -6.58 -13.98
N ASN A 96 3.91 -6.94 -15.01
CA ASN A 96 3.77 -6.33 -16.34
C ASN A 96 2.43 -6.73 -16.97
N GLY A 97 2.01 -7.99 -16.87
CA GLY A 97 0.74 -8.45 -17.43
C GLY A 97 -0.50 -7.78 -16.79
N ILE A 98 -0.41 -7.37 -15.51
CA ILE A 98 -1.47 -6.59 -14.86
C ILE A 98 -1.34 -5.10 -15.22
N ALA A 99 -0.11 -4.57 -15.26
CA ALA A 99 0.14 -3.15 -15.53
C ALA A 99 -0.25 -2.74 -16.95
N GLU A 100 -0.16 -3.66 -17.92
CA GLU A 100 -0.54 -3.44 -19.32
C GLU A 100 -2.06 -3.42 -19.56
N ARG A 101 -2.86 -3.79 -18.56
CA ARG A 101 -4.32 -3.68 -18.69
C ARG A 101 -4.71 -2.21 -18.71
N PHE A 102 -5.28 -1.81 -19.83
CA PHE A 102 -5.86 -0.50 -20.00
C PHE A 102 -7.17 -0.42 -19.23
N PHE A 103 -7.39 0.71 -18.60
CA PHE A 103 -8.68 1.09 -18.06
C PHE A 103 -9.07 2.42 -18.67
N ASP A 104 -10.33 2.56 -18.97
CA ASP A 104 -10.90 3.79 -19.48
C ASP A 104 -11.71 4.47 -18.38
N ILE A 105 -11.53 5.76 -18.21
CA ILE A 105 -12.24 6.53 -17.20
C ILE A 105 -13.48 7.09 -17.88
N LYS A 106 -14.66 6.73 -17.37
CA LYS A 106 -15.94 7.24 -17.82
C LYS A 106 -16.61 8.00 -16.68
N ALA A 107 -16.92 9.26 -16.90
CA ALA A 107 -17.69 10.09 -15.99
C ALA A 107 -19.15 10.15 -16.45
N TYR A 108 -20.07 10.11 -15.50
CA TYR A 108 -21.50 10.27 -15.75
C TYR A 108 -22.06 11.33 -14.81
N SER A 109 -22.67 12.35 -15.37
CA SER A 109 -23.35 13.36 -14.58
C SER A 109 -24.60 12.76 -13.92
N GLN A 110 -24.73 12.98 -12.61
CA GLN A 110 -25.93 12.61 -11.82
C GLN A 110 -26.77 13.85 -11.49
N ASP A 111 -26.46 15.01 -12.05
CA ASP A 111 -27.25 16.20 -11.89
C ASP A 111 -28.64 16.00 -12.53
N PRO A 112 -29.73 16.37 -11.84
CA PRO A 112 -31.11 16.22 -12.39
C PRO A 112 -31.29 16.87 -13.77
N PHE A 113 -30.62 17.99 -14.01
CA PHE A 113 -30.65 18.69 -15.30
C PHE A 113 -29.91 17.90 -16.39
N GLY A 114 -28.78 17.31 -16.04
CA GLY A 114 -28.01 16.45 -16.93
C GLY A 114 -28.74 15.16 -17.28
N VAL A 115 -29.39 14.55 -16.30
CA VAL A 115 -30.23 13.35 -16.52
C VAL A 115 -31.41 13.68 -17.42
N SER A 116 -32.09 14.83 -17.21
CA SER A 116 -33.19 15.26 -18.06
C SER A 116 -32.76 15.42 -19.52
N LYS A 117 -31.66 16.12 -19.79
CA LYS A 117 -31.09 16.26 -21.13
C LYS A 117 -30.73 14.94 -21.80
N ARG A 118 -30.19 14.01 -21.02
CA ARG A 118 -29.85 12.67 -21.51
C ARG A 118 -31.12 11.91 -21.92
N THR A 119 -32.17 12.03 -21.12
CA THR A 119 -33.46 11.39 -21.39
C THR A 119 -34.11 12.03 -22.63
N GLU A 120 -34.14 13.36 -22.73
CA GLU A 120 -34.64 14.09 -23.91
C GLU A 120 -33.92 13.70 -25.20
N TYR A 121 -32.58 13.54 -25.13
CA TYR A 121 -31.81 13.09 -26.28
C TYR A 121 -32.12 11.65 -26.67
N MET A 122 -32.23 10.75 -25.68
CA MET A 122 -32.61 9.34 -25.90
C MET A 122 -34.01 9.24 -26.50
N ASP A 123 -34.97 10.03 -26.01
CA ASP A 123 -36.33 10.06 -26.52
C ASP A 123 -36.37 10.59 -27.97
N SER A 124 -35.58 11.61 -28.30
CA SER A 124 -35.46 12.12 -29.65
C SER A 124 -34.90 11.09 -30.63
N LEU A 125 -33.88 10.32 -30.22
CA LEU A 125 -33.36 9.22 -31.04
C LEU A 125 -34.37 8.08 -31.21
N MET A 126 -35.11 7.73 -30.16
CA MET A 126 -36.18 6.73 -30.26
C MET A 126 -37.29 7.18 -31.20
N GLU A 127 -37.64 8.47 -31.21
CA GLU A 127 -38.60 9.02 -32.13
C GLU A 127 -38.09 8.96 -33.59
N ASP A 128 -36.82 9.32 -33.80
CA ASP A 128 -36.16 9.21 -35.11
C ASP A 128 -36.10 7.75 -35.59
N MET A 129 -35.78 6.79 -34.72
CA MET A 129 -35.79 5.38 -35.07
C MET A 129 -37.17 4.86 -35.47
N ARG A 130 -38.21 5.22 -34.69
CA ARG A 130 -39.62 4.81 -35.00
C ARG A 130 -40.16 5.41 -36.26
N SER A 131 -39.71 6.61 -36.62
CA SER A 131 -40.16 7.36 -37.80
C SER A 131 -39.19 7.36 -38.97
N LYS A 132 -38.15 6.49 -38.91
CA LYS A 132 -37.04 6.47 -39.91
C LYS A 132 -37.56 6.37 -41.33
N GLU A 133 -38.37 5.39 -41.65
CA GLU A 133 -38.92 5.17 -42.99
C GLU A 133 -39.72 6.36 -43.49
N LEU A 134 -40.50 7.01 -42.63
CA LEU A 134 -41.33 8.16 -43.00
C LEU A 134 -40.49 9.41 -43.22
N LYS A 135 -39.45 9.63 -42.41
CA LYS A 135 -38.53 10.76 -42.54
C LYS A 135 -37.62 10.61 -43.75
N GLU A 136 -37.19 9.42 -44.09
CA GLU A 136 -36.47 9.13 -45.34
C GLU A 136 -37.34 9.40 -46.58
N PHE A 137 -38.58 8.96 -46.59
CA PHE A 137 -39.52 9.25 -47.67
C PHE A 137 -39.76 10.74 -47.86
N VAL A 138 -39.89 11.52 -46.77
CA VAL A 138 -40.06 12.96 -46.83
C VAL A 138 -38.79 13.64 -47.35
N LYS A 139 -37.60 13.17 -46.94
CA LYS A 139 -36.31 13.66 -47.42
C LYS A 139 -36.13 13.44 -48.93
N GLU A 140 -36.47 12.23 -49.41
CA GLU A 140 -36.40 11.90 -50.85
C GLU A 140 -37.42 12.67 -51.70
N THR A 141 -38.65 12.84 -51.20
CA THR A 141 -39.75 13.43 -51.96
C THR A 141 -39.75 14.96 -51.93
N PHE A 142 -39.45 15.53 -50.77
CA PHE A 142 -39.58 16.99 -50.55
C PHE A 142 -38.23 17.66 -50.27
N GLY A 143 -37.12 16.91 -50.15
CA GLY A 143 -35.79 17.45 -49.85
C GLY A 143 -35.66 18.07 -48.47
N MET A 144 -36.62 17.80 -47.54
CA MET A 144 -36.60 18.34 -46.19
C MET A 144 -36.02 17.28 -45.23
N ASP A 145 -34.98 17.67 -44.50
CA ASP A 145 -34.39 16.84 -43.46
C ASP A 145 -35.11 17.07 -42.12
N LEU A 146 -35.85 16.06 -41.65
CA LEU A 146 -36.64 16.10 -40.43
C LEU A 146 -35.99 15.33 -39.29
N PHE A 147 -34.78 14.77 -39.50
CA PHE A 147 -34.05 14.10 -38.47
C PHE A 147 -33.48 15.07 -37.43
N ASN A 148 -33.55 14.73 -36.18
CA ASN A 148 -32.95 15.51 -35.09
C ASN A 148 -31.40 15.40 -35.05
N GLY A 149 -30.85 14.36 -35.71
CA GLY A 149 -29.40 14.10 -35.79
C GLY A 149 -29.00 13.58 -37.19
N PRO A 150 -27.68 13.32 -37.39
CA PRO A 150 -27.21 12.74 -38.65
C PRO A 150 -27.83 11.34 -38.87
N PRO A 151 -28.54 11.09 -39.98
CA PRO A 151 -29.21 9.82 -40.22
C PRO A 151 -28.23 8.62 -40.32
N GLU A 152 -26.97 8.88 -40.63
CA GLU A 152 -25.91 7.88 -40.73
C GLU A 152 -25.51 7.29 -39.37
N LEU A 153 -25.77 8.00 -38.27
CA LEU A 153 -25.45 7.59 -36.88
C LEU A 153 -26.69 7.09 -36.14
N LEU A 154 -27.84 6.94 -36.83
CA LEU A 154 -29.05 6.50 -36.17
C LEU A 154 -28.97 4.99 -35.86
N PRO A 155 -29.17 4.56 -34.62
CA PRO A 155 -29.18 3.16 -34.28
C PRO A 155 -30.39 2.44 -34.91
N ASP A 156 -30.20 1.21 -35.36
CA ASP A 156 -31.26 0.40 -35.96
C ASP A 156 -31.98 -0.50 -34.95
N SER A 157 -31.36 -0.76 -33.79
CA SER A 157 -31.90 -1.58 -32.73
C SER A 157 -31.80 -0.93 -31.36
N GLN A 158 -32.58 -1.42 -30.42
CA GLN A 158 -32.53 -0.94 -29.03
C GLN A 158 -31.17 -1.21 -28.39
N GLU A 159 -30.51 -2.32 -28.75
CA GLU A 159 -29.16 -2.66 -28.27
C GLU A 159 -28.11 -1.68 -28.81
N GLU A 160 -28.26 -1.28 -30.07
CA GLU A 160 -27.40 -0.25 -30.67
C GLU A 160 -27.64 1.14 -30.08
N LEU A 161 -28.88 1.46 -29.72
CA LEU A 161 -29.22 2.68 -28.99
C LEU A 161 -28.52 2.74 -27.65
N ASP A 162 -28.59 1.66 -26.87
CA ASP A 162 -27.92 1.56 -25.58
C ASP A 162 -26.38 1.66 -25.74
N LEU A 163 -25.84 1.07 -26.79
CA LEU A 163 -24.44 1.17 -27.14
C LEU A 163 -24.04 2.60 -27.53
N HIS A 164 -24.86 3.25 -28.38
CA HIS A 164 -24.68 4.65 -28.77
C HIS A 164 -24.70 5.59 -27.57
N MET A 165 -25.70 5.42 -26.68
CA MET A 165 -25.81 6.20 -25.45
C MET A 165 -24.66 5.98 -24.48
N SER A 166 -24.04 4.80 -24.50
CA SER A 166 -22.90 4.50 -23.64
C SER A 166 -21.56 4.97 -24.21
N LEU A 167 -21.41 5.02 -25.54
CA LEU A 167 -20.14 5.33 -26.21
C LEU A 167 -20.08 6.74 -26.77
N ASN A 168 -21.16 7.22 -27.40
CA ASN A 168 -21.14 8.45 -28.19
C ASN A 168 -21.80 9.65 -27.49
N TYR A 169 -22.81 9.38 -26.62
CA TYR A 169 -23.46 10.48 -25.92
C TYR A 169 -22.65 10.86 -24.68
N LYS A 170 -22.12 12.08 -24.70
CA LYS A 170 -21.42 12.66 -23.55
C LYS A 170 -21.75 14.13 -23.43
N GLN A 171 -22.06 14.57 -22.23
CA GLN A 171 -22.24 16.00 -21.94
C GLN A 171 -20.87 16.69 -21.82
N ALA A 172 -20.83 18.00 -22.09
CA ALA A 172 -19.61 18.78 -21.93
C ALA A 172 -18.99 18.69 -20.51
N VAL A 173 -19.85 18.59 -19.49
CA VAL A 173 -19.40 18.42 -18.09
C VAL A 173 -18.73 17.07 -17.89
N GLU A 174 -19.30 15.98 -18.44
CA GLU A 174 -18.73 14.63 -18.35
C GLU A 174 -17.38 14.54 -19.06
N LEU A 175 -17.26 15.16 -20.24
CA LEU A 175 -15.99 15.25 -20.96
C LEU A 175 -14.94 16.05 -20.19
N ALA A 176 -15.34 17.17 -19.57
CA ALA A 176 -14.45 17.99 -18.77
C ALA A 176 -13.97 17.24 -17.52
N GLU A 177 -14.85 16.47 -16.86
CA GLU A 177 -14.50 15.62 -15.71
C GLU A 177 -13.54 14.50 -16.10
N GLU A 178 -13.77 13.81 -17.23
CA GLU A 178 -12.86 12.77 -17.73
C GLU A 178 -11.49 13.35 -18.06
N GLN A 179 -11.45 14.49 -18.74
CA GLN A 179 -10.19 15.16 -19.07
C GLN A 179 -9.46 15.67 -17.83
N ALA A 180 -10.18 16.20 -16.85
CA ALA A 180 -9.60 16.63 -15.59
C ALA A 180 -8.98 15.45 -14.82
N LEU A 181 -9.66 14.30 -14.74
CA LEU A 181 -9.15 13.10 -14.11
C LEU A 181 -7.92 12.56 -14.85
N ASN A 182 -7.94 12.49 -16.18
CA ASN A 182 -6.79 12.06 -16.96
C ASN A 182 -5.58 12.98 -16.76
N THR A 183 -5.78 14.30 -16.81
CA THR A 183 -4.72 15.29 -16.55
C THR A 183 -4.15 15.16 -15.13
N LEU A 184 -5.01 14.89 -14.14
CA LEU A 184 -4.59 14.65 -12.75
C LEU A 184 -3.73 13.40 -12.63
N LEU A 185 -4.12 12.30 -13.27
CA LEU A 185 -3.36 11.05 -13.26
C LEU A 185 -2.00 11.20 -13.95
N GLU A 186 -1.96 11.88 -15.10
CA GLU A 186 -0.73 12.18 -15.82
C GLU A 186 0.19 13.08 -14.98
N GLY A 187 -0.33 14.16 -14.42
CA GLY A 187 0.41 15.10 -13.57
C GLY A 187 1.05 14.43 -12.35
N ASN A 188 0.36 13.48 -11.74
CA ASN A 188 0.86 12.67 -10.63
C ASN A 188 1.73 11.47 -11.05
N LYS A 189 1.98 11.27 -12.36
CA LYS A 189 2.73 10.12 -12.89
C LYS A 189 2.18 8.77 -12.37
N TYR A 190 0.85 8.66 -12.38
CA TYR A 190 0.14 7.53 -11.80
C TYR A 190 0.56 6.17 -12.34
N ASP A 191 1.01 6.08 -13.59
CA ASP A 191 1.51 4.83 -14.18
C ASP A 191 2.72 4.25 -13.43
N LEU A 192 3.62 5.10 -12.94
CA LEU A 192 4.76 4.66 -12.12
C LEU A 192 4.29 4.18 -10.74
N ILE A 193 3.35 4.91 -10.14
CA ILE A 193 2.74 4.53 -8.86
C ILE A 193 2.01 3.21 -9.00
N LYS A 194 1.23 3.04 -10.08
CA LYS A 194 0.50 1.81 -10.42
C LYS A 194 1.42 0.60 -10.54
N LYS A 195 2.55 0.72 -11.23
CA LYS A 195 3.55 -0.35 -11.34
C LYS A 195 4.13 -0.75 -9.98
N ARG A 196 4.48 0.23 -9.15
CA ARG A 196 4.96 -0.03 -7.78
C ARG A 196 3.90 -0.69 -6.91
N PHE A 197 2.67 -0.21 -7.00
CA PHE A 197 1.54 -0.78 -6.29
C PHE A 197 1.31 -2.26 -6.66
N TYR A 198 1.32 -2.60 -7.95
CA TYR A 198 1.16 -3.98 -8.39
C TYR A 198 2.36 -4.86 -8.02
N TYR A 199 3.56 -4.30 -8.03
CA TYR A 199 4.74 -5.00 -7.53
C TYR A 199 4.58 -5.37 -6.05
N ASP A 200 4.22 -4.42 -5.20
CA ASP A 200 4.01 -4.68 -3.78
C ASP A 200 2.84 -5.63 -3.53
N LEU A 201 1.75 -5.50 -4.27
CA LEU A 201 0.62 -6.41 -4.19
C LEU A 201 1.00 -7.86 -4.53
N THR A 202 1.91 -8.04 -5.50
CA THR A 202 2.41 -9.36 -5.90
C THR A 202 3.41 -9.90 -4.88
N VAL A 203 4.36 -9.08 -4.44
CA VAL A 203 5.47 -9.49 -3.57
C VAL A 203 5.06 -9.54 -2.10
N LEU A 204 4.36 -8.53 -1.61
CA LEU A 204 3.98 -8.38 -0.20
C LEU A 204 2.55 -8.84 0.09
N GLY A 205 1.69 -8.87 -0.92
CA GLY A 205 0.27 -9.16 -0.78
C GLY A 205 -0.58 -7.96 -0.38
N ILE A 206 0.02 -6.80 -0.17
CA ILE A 206 -0.62 -5.55 0.23
C ILE A 206 -0.04 -4.40 -0.58
N GLY A 207 -0.91 -3.50 -1.03
CA GLY A 207 -0.53 -2.26 -1.69
C GLY A 207 -1.22 -1.07 -1.04
N CYS A 208 -0.58 0.09 -1.04
CA CYS A 208 -1.11 1.32 -0.45
C CYS A 208 -0.78 2.53 -1.31
N VAL A 209 -1.79 3.37 -1.49
CA VAL A 209 -1.68 4.68 -2.14
C VAL A 209 -2.36 5.71 -1.23
N LYS A 210 -1.76 6.88 -1.11
CA LYS A 210 -2.30 7.99 -0.34
C LYS A 210 -2.78 9.08 -1.29
N THR A 211 -3.97 9.60 -1.04
CA THR A 211 -4.48 10.80 -1.70
C THR A 211 -4.32 11.99 -0.77
N GLY A 212 -3.84 13.09 -1.31
CA GLY A 212 -3.65 14.34 -0.59
C GLY A 212 -4.18 15.53 -1.38
N PHE A 213 -4.21 16.68 -0.75
CA PHE A 213 -4.51 17.93 -1.41
C PHE A 213 -3.51 19.00 -0.95
N ASN A 214 -2.85 19.61 -1.92
CA ASN A 214 -1.96 20.73 -1.71
C ASN A 214 -2.49 21.94 -2.47
N THR A 215 -2.48 23.12 -1.86
CA THR A 215 -2.98 24.35 -2.49
C THR A 215 -2.17 24.75 -3.72
N SER A 216 -0.91 24.34 -3.83
CA SER A 216 -0.04 24.64 -4.98
C SER A 216 -0.12 23.61 -6.11
N GLU A 217 -0.37 22.34 -5.80
CA GLU A 217 -0.34 21.24 -6.76
C GLU A 217 -1.73 20.64 -7.02
N GLY A 218 -2.72 21.01 -6.19
CA GLY A 218 -4.06 20.42 -6.24
C GLY A 218 -4.11 19.05 -5.59
N VAL A 219 -4.80 18.09 -6.20
CA VAL A 219 -4.91 16.72 -5.72
C VAL A 219 -3.63 15.96 -6.02
N THR A 220 -2.99 15.41 -5.00
CA THR A 220 -1.77 14.60 -5.09
C THR A 220 -2.09 13.13 -4.85
N ILE A 221 -1.38 12.27 -5.56
CA ILE A 221 -1.43 10.82 -5.38
C ILE A 221 -0.03 10.36 -5.08
N ASP A 222 0.19 9.84 -3.87
CA ASP A 222 1.49 9.40 -3.40
C ASP A 222 1.51 7.89 -3.19
N TYR A 223 2.62 7.26 -3.58
CA TYR A 223 2.90 5.89 -3.23
C TYR A 223 3.32 5.79 -1.76
N VAL A 224 2.74 4.83 -1.03
CA VAL A 224 3.12 4.52 0.34
C VAL A 224 3.71 3.11 0.40
N ASP A 225 4.93 2.99 0.94
CA ASP A 225 5.56 1.69 1.14
C ASP A 225 4.83 0.91 2.25
N PRO A 226 4.23 -0.26 1.96
CA PRO A 226 3.55 -1.07 2.95
C PRO A 226 4.41 -1.47 4.16
N ALA A 227 5.74 -1.49 4.00
CA ALA A 227 6.66 -1.77 5.10
C ALA A 227 6.67 -0.69 6.18
N ASN A 228 6.25 0.52 5.84
CA ASN A 228 6.16 1.67 6.74
C ASN A 228 4.73 1.97 7.20
N LEU A 229 3.78 1.14 6.80
CA LEU A 229 2.36 1.34 7.08
C LEU A 229 2.00 0.85 8.48
N VAL A 230 1.15 1.62 9.15
CA VAL A 230 0.60 1.36 10.47
C VAL A 230 -0.92 1.50 10.38
N TYR A 231 -1.67 0.49 10.82
CA TYR A 231 -3.13 0.47 10.71
C TYR A 231 -3.79 -0.31 11.86
N SER A 232 -5.05 -0.01 12.13
CA SER A 232 -5.85 -0.76 13.10
C SER A 232 -6.15 -2.17 12.59
N HIS A 233 -6.43 -3.11 13.51
CA HIS A 233 -6.83 -4.46 13.10
C HIS A 233 -8.06 -4.42 12.19
N THR A 234 -8.05 -5.22 11.13
CA THR A 234 -9.12 -5.34 10.18
C THR A 234 -9.16 -6.74 9.58
N ASP A 235 -10.33 -7.21 9.24
CA ASP A 235 -10.57 -8.45 8.49
C ASP A 235 -11.02 -8.16 7.04
N SER A 236 -11.29 -6.88 6.72
CA SER A 236 -11.69 -6.46 5.37
C SER A 236 -10.48 -6.33 4.43
N PRO A 237 -10.49 -6.99 3.26
CA PRO A 237 -9.43 -6.88 2.26
C PRO A 237 -9.19 -5.46 1.73
N TYR A 238 -10.19 -4.59 1.86
CA TYR A 238 -10.13 -3.19 1.40
C TYR A 238 -9.97 -2.18 2.52
N PHE A 239 -9.80 -2.64 3.78
CA PHE A 239 -9.54 -1.79 4.94
C PHE A 239 -10.61 -0.71 5.17
N GLU A 240 -11.89 -1.02 4.95
CA GLU A 240 -12.97 -0.06 5.10
C GLU A 240 -13.37 0.18 6.56
N ASP A 241 -13.12 -0.80 7.43
CA ASP A 241 -13.47 -0.85 8.85
C ASP A 241 -12.40 -0.24 9.78
N ILE A 242 -11.26 0.16 9.23
CA ILE A 242 -10.18 0.73 10.03
C ILE A 242 -10.56 2.10 10.64
N TYR A 243 -10.13 2.34 11.87
CA TYR A 243 -10.34 3.61 12.55
C TYR A 243 -9.07 4.47 12.66
N TYR A 244 -7.89 3.90 12.46
CA TYR A 244 -6.68 4.67 12.21
C TYR A 244 -5.80 4.01 11.14
N VAL A 245 -5.06 4.85 10.45
CA VAL A 245 -4.02 4.47 9.50
C VAL A 245 -2.93 5.52 9.51
N GLY A 246 -1.71 5.10 9.33
CA GLY A 246 -0.57 6.02 9.26
C GLY A 246 0.63 5.43 8.56
N GLU A 247 1.60 6.29 8.32
CA GLU A 247 2.88 5.94 7.70
C GLU A 247 4.04 6.49 8.52
N VAL A 248 5.11 5.72 8.63
CA VAL A 248 6.35 6.16 9.26
C VAL A 248 7.28 6.69 8.19
N LYS A 249 7.56 7.99 8.24
CA LYS A 249 8.54 8.62 7.35
C LYS A 249 9.80 9.00 8.11
N THR A 250 10.95 8.72 7.52
CA THR A 250 12.24 9.20 8.01
C THR A 250 12.59 10.46 7.23
N ILE A 251 12.54 11.61 7.89
CA ILE A 251 12.78 12.93 7.29
C ILE A 251 13.98 13.61 7.94
N PRO A 252 14.75 14.40 7.20
CA PRO A 252 15.81 15.20 7.78
C PRO A 252 15.26 16.32 8.67
N VAL A 253 16.01 16.70 9.70
CA VAL A 253 15.59 17.75 10.66
C VAL A 253 15.26 19.07 9.95
N ASN A 254 15.96 19.42 8.88
CA ASN A 254 15.69 20.62 8.10
C ASN A 254 14.30 20.60 7.46
N GLU A 255 13.87 19.44 6.97
CA GLU A 255 12.54 19.26 6.41
C GLU A 255 11.47 19.30 7.50
N LEU A 256 11.78 18.75 8.68
CA LEU A 256 10.90 18.84 9.85
C LEU A 256 10.63 20.30 10.23
N VAL A 257 11.68 21.13 10.30
CA VAL A 257 11.53 22.56 10.61
C VAL A 257 10.70 23.29 9.56
N LYS A 258 10.87 22.94 8.29
CA LYS A 258 10.12 23.54 7.18
C LYS A 258 8.62 23.17 7.25
N GLN A 259 8.31 21.92 7.57
CA GLN A 259 6.90 21.46 7.70
C GLN A 259 6.24 21.97 8.98
N PHE A 260 6.99 22.14 10.07
CA PHE A 260 6.48 22.51 11.37
C PHE A 260 7.27 23.72 11.94
N PRO A 261 7.00 24.94 11.46
CA PRO A 261 7.76 26.13 11.82
C PRO A 261 7.53 26.59 13.29
N HIS A 262 6.58 26.00 13.99
CA HIS A 262 6.28 26.27 15.40
C HIS A 262 7.24 25.58 16.39
N LEU A 263 8.13 24.68 15.91
CA LEU A 263 9.06 23.98 16.75
C LEU A 263 10.17 24.93 17.26
N THR A 264 10.42 24.86 18.57
CA THR A 264 11.50 25.63 19.20
C THR A 264 12.88 24.96 18.99
N GLN A 265 13.95 25.72 19.19
CA GLN A 265 15.30 25.15 19.12
C GLN A 265 15.55 24.10 20.22
N GLU A 266 14.90 24.24 21.37
CA GLU A 266 14.98 23.29 22.48
C GLU A 266 14.30 21.96 22.10
N ASP A 267 13.13 22.03 21.44
CA ASP A 267 12.44 20.86 20.92
C ASP A 267 13.27 20.10 19.90
N LEU A 268 13.92 20.80 18.99
CA LEU A 268 14.79 20.21 17.98
C LEU A 268 16.00 19.50 18.59
N LYS A 269 16.60 20.09 19.64
CA LYS A 269 17.71 19.45 20.38
C LYS A 269 17.23 18.16 21.06
N GLU A 270 16.11 18.22 21.78
CA GLU A 270 15.54 17.05 22.45
C GLU A 270 15.24 15.90 21.46
N ILE A 271 14.66 16.23 20.31
CA ILE A 271 14.37 15.26 19.24
C ILE A 271 15.66 14.64 18.70
N THR A 272 16.68 15.47 18.47
CA THR A 272 17.96 15.01 17.92
C THR A 272 18.73 14.17 18.93
N ASP A 273 18.78 14.57 20.19
CA ASP A 273 19.45 13.84 21.26
C ASP A 273 18.76 12.49 21.52
N TYR A 274 17.45 12.45 21.52
CA TYR A 274 16.70 11.19 21.63
C TYR A 274 17.00 10.24 20.47
N ASN A 275 17.04 10.73 19.25
CA ASN A 275 17.34 9.92 18.07
C ASN A 275 18.75 9.32 18.14
N ASN A 276 19.74 10.11 18.61
CA ASN A 276 21.11 9.65 18.79
C ASN A 276 21.26 8.55 19.85
N GLN A 277 20.48 8.60 20.93
CA GLN A 277 20.54 7.62 22.03
C GLN A 277 19.78 6.32 21.71
N ASN A 278 18.74 6.37 20.90
CA ASN A 278 17.79 5.28 20.69
C ASN A 278 17.67 4.82 19.22
N SER A 279 18.68 5.05 18.39
CA SER A 279 18.66 4.71 16.97
C SER A 279 18.33 3.23 16.68
N GLY A 280 18.70 2.32 17.57
CA GLY A 280 18.41 0.89 17.42
C GLY A 280 16.99 0.41 17.79
N ARG A 281 16.15 1.26 18.38
CA ARG A 281 14.82 0.84 18.88
C ARG A 281 13.82 0.55 17.75
N TYR A 282 13.94 1.25 16.65
CA TYR A 282 13.03 1.17 15.51
C TYR A 282 13.68 0.55 14.27
N GLU A 283 14.94 0.12 14.38
CA GLU A 283 15.70 -0.51 13.30
C GLU A 283 15.77 -2.01 13.47
N SER A 284 15.56 -2.72 12.37
CA SER A 284 15.92 -4.12 12.29
C SER A 284 17.44 -4.23 12.18
N ASN A 285 18.06 -5.12 12.96
CA ASN A 285 19.50 -5.41 12.91
C ASN A 285 20.00 -5.87 11.52
N ARG A 286 19.09 -6.20 10.60
CA ARG A 286 19.39 -6.66 9.23
C ARG A 286 19.43 -5.53 8.21
N MET A 287 18.78 -4.42 8.49
CA MET A 287 18.84 -3.22 7.66
C MET A 287 19.76 -2.19 8.29
N LYS A 288 21.03 -2.47 8.31
CA LYS A 288 22.03 -1.43 8.39
C LYS A 288 22.06 -0.72 7.02
N ASP A 289 21.09 0.12 6.77
CA ASP A 289 21.30 1.21 5.84
C ASP A 289 22.49 1.98 6.41
N GLY A 290 23.55 2.12 5.61
CA GLY A 290 24.77 2.82 6.03
C GLY A 290 24.58 4.31 6.31
N ASP A 291 23.34 4.72 6.48
CA ASP A 291 22.88 6.08 6.69
C ASP A 291 22.41 6.24 8.16
N ASN A 292 23.32 5.98 9.10
CA ASN A 292 23.20 6.50 10.47
C ASN A 292 23.34 8.02 10.45
N ASP A 293 22.50 8.68 9.62
CA ASP A 293 22.47 10.11 9.56
C ASP A 293 21.78 10.61 10.84
N ARG A 294 22.60 11.14 11.74
CA ARG A 294 22.17 11.71 13.03
C ARG A 294 21.14 12.83 12.86
N ASN A 295 21.02 13.34 11.63
CA ASN A 295 20.10 14.43 11.27
C ASN A 295 18.75 13.96 10.73
N LYS A 296 18.47 12.65 10.72
CA LYS A 296 17.17 12.11 10.29
C LYS A 296 16.30 11.72 11.48
N VAL A 297 15.05 12.08 11.42
CA VAL A 297 14.03 11.84 12.45
C VAL A 297 12.89 11.01 11.87
N ARG A 298 12.35 10.10 12.67
CA ARG A 298 11.19 9.29 12.30
C ARG A 298 9.94 9.92 12.81
N VAL A 299 9.05 10.23 11.90
CA VAL A 299 7.75 10.83 12.17
C VAL A 299 6.66 9.88 11.73
N LEU A 300 5.73 9.61 12.63
CA LEU A 300 4.50 8.90 12.34
C LEU A 300 3.44 9.92 11.92
N TYR A 301 3.06 9.92 10.64
CA TYR A 301 1.90 10.64 10.13
C TYR A 301 0.72 9.70 10.16
N PHE A 302 -0.38 10.11 10.77
CA PHE A 302 -1.55 9.24 10.90
C PHE A 302 -2.85 9.98 10.76
N ASN A 303 -3.86 9.26 10.29
CA ASN A 303 -5.25 9.70 10.26
C ASN A 303 -6.02 8.86 11.27
N TYR A 304 -6.89 9.52 12.03
CA TYR A 304 -7.75 8.88 13.01
C TYR A 304 -9.21 9.23 12.73
N LYS A 305 -10.06 8.21 12.67
CA LYS A 305 -11.50 8.35 12.43
C LYS A 305 -12.25 8.38 13.75
N THR A 306 -13.08 9.38 13.91
CA THR A 306 -13.96 9.54 15.07
C THR A 306 -15.30 10.14 14.64
N TYR A 307 -16.17 10.39 15.60
CA TYR A 307 -17.49 10.97 15.35
C TYR A 307 -17.55 12.39 15.89
N MET A 308 -18.26 13.26 15.18
CA MET A 308 -18.63 14.59 15.57
C MET A 308 -20.16 14.69 15.58
N SER A 309 -20.72 15.42 16.54
CA SER A 309 -22.15 15.63 16.66
C SER A 309 -22.54 16.92 15.94
N GLU A 310 -23.30 16.82 14.87
CA GLU A 310 -23.96 17.97 14.27
C GLU A 310 -25.34 18.14 14.90
N VAL A 311 -25.58 19.30 15.52
CA VAL A 311 -26.84 19.63 16.20
C VAL A 311 -27.54 20.70 15.41
N TYR A 312 -28.78 20.42 15.02
CA TYR A 312 -29.62 21.35 14.30
C TYR A 312 -30.80 21.79 15.18
N LYS A 313 -31.02 23.10 15.22
CA LYS A 313 -32.24 23.70 15.71
C LYS A 313 -33.22 23.78 14.55
N LEU A 314 -34.30 23.03 14.63
CA LEU A 314 -35.40 23.12 13.66
C LEU A 314 -36.43 24.13 14.20
N LYS A 315 -36.81 25.08 13.34
CA LYS A 315 -37.84 26.07 13.59
C LYS A 315 -38.86 25.99 12.46
N GLU A 316 -40.11 25.76 12.82
CA GLU A 316 -41.22 25.93 11.91
C GLU A 316 -41.53 27.44 11.74
N THR A 317 -41.54 27.92 10.52
CA THR A 317 -41.92 29.29 10.18
C THR A 317 -43.43 29.43 10.13
N ALA A 318 -43.93 30.66 10.28
CA ALA A 318 -45.36 30.95 10.21
C ALA A 318 -46.02 30.52 8.88
N SER A 319 -45.24 30.24 7.87
CA SER A 319 -45.68 29.72 6.57
C SER A 319 -45.65 28.19 6.47
N GLY A 320 -45.36 27.45 7.55
CA GLY A 320 -45.24 25.99 7.57
C GLY A 320 -43.94 25.45 6.99
N ALA A 321 -42.99 26.29 6.64
CA ALA A 321 -41.68 25.83 6.16
C ALA A 321 -40.73 25.60 7.34
N GLU A 322 -40.05 24.47 7.38
CA GLU A 322 -39.03 24.16 8.38
C GLU A 322 -37.70 24.85 8.01
N LYS A 323 -37.08 25.50 8.98
CA LYS A 323 -35.75 26.10 8.87
C LYS A 323 -34.82 25.45 9.88
N ALA A 324 -33.79 24.79 9.38
CA ALA A 324 -32.71 24.20 10.15
C ALA A 324 -31.58 25.23 10.35
N ILE A 325 -31.12 25.40 11.60
CA ILE A 325 -29.98 26.24 11.95
C ILE A 325 -29.01 25.40 12.76
N GLU A 326 -27.78 25.27 12.28
CA GLU A 326 -26.72 24.58 12.98
C GLU A 326 -26.37 25.24 14.30
N LYS A 327 -26.19 24.43 15.33
CA LYS A 327 -25.88 24.85 16.71
C LYS A 327 -24.77 23.98 17.28
N ASN A 328 -24.15 24.47 18.35
CA ASN A 328 -23.16 23.73 19.11
C ASN A 328 -23.80 22.53 19.84
N ASP A 329 -23.00 21.53 20.16
CA ASP A 329 -23.39 20.28 20.83
C ASP A 329 -24.12 20.55 22.20
N SER A 330 -23.76 21.64 22.88
CA SER A 330 -24.36 22.08 24.13
C SER A 330 -25.75 22.72 24.01
N PHE A 331 -26.30 22.81 22.78
CA PHE A 331 -27.61 23.42 22.58
C PHE A 331 -28.71 22.48 23.10
N ASP A 332 -29.51 23.02 24.07
CA ASP A 332 -30.67 22.32 24.59
C ASP A 332 -31.89 23.31 24.58
N PRO A 333 -32.94 23.02 23.78
CA PRO A 333 -34.10 23.89 23.69
C PRO A 333 -34.94 23.80 24.98
N GLN A 334 -35.39 24.93 25.51
CA GLN A 334 -36.32 24.96 26.63
C GLN A 334 -37.69 24.45 26.17
N GLU A 335 -38.39 23.69 27.03
CA GLU A 335 -39.67 23.03 26.73
C GLU A 335 -40.80 23.97 26.23
N ASN A 336 -40.68 25.26 26.43
CA ASN A 336 -41.69 26.26 26.04
C ASN A 336 -41.42 26.93 24.68
N GLN A 337 -40.48 26.48 23.93
CA GLN A 337 -40.14 27.08 22.64
C GLN A 337 -40.54 26.12 21.49
N ASN A 338 -41.19 26.69 20.44
CA ASN A 338 -41.53 25.95 19.20
C ASN A 338 -40.28 25.55 18.38
N PHE A 339 -39.30 24.92 19.05
CA PHE A 339 -38.06 24.49 18.43
C PHE A 339 -37.85 23.01 18.76
N SER A 340 -37.49 22.21 17.76
CA SER A 340 -37.00 20.86 17.97
C SER A 340 -35.48 20.80 17.80
N LYS A 341 -34.85 19.88 18.53
CA LYS A 341 -33.43 19.55 18.39
C LYS A 341 -33.30 18.27 17.63
N GLU A 342 -32.64 18.32 16.52
CA GLU A 342 -32.16 17.10 15.84
C GLU A 342 -30.65 17.04 15.90
N SER A 343 -30.12 15.87 16.30
CA SER A 343 -28.71 15.62 16.36
C SER A 343 -28.33 14.43 15.48
N ARG A 344 -27.32 14.61 14.69
CA ARG A 344 -26.79 13.58 13.81
C ARG A 344 -25.30 13.38 14.14
N LYS A 345 -24.87 12.11 14.23
CA LYS A 345 -23.45 11.80 14.38
C LYS A 345 -22.83 11.62 13.00
N MET A 346 -21.81 12.39 12.72
CA MET A 346 -21.06 12.31 11.49
C MET A 346 -19.63 11.83 11.75
N GLU A 347 -19.14 10.93 10.94
CA GLU A 347 -17.72 10.55 10.98
C GLU A 347 -16.85 11.74 10.53
N CYS A 348 -15.73 11.94 11.21
CA CYS A 348 -14.70 12.89 10.82
C CYS A 348 -13.30 12.29 10.96
N LEU A 349 -12.36 12.82 10.20
CA LEU A 349 -10.95 12.44 10.24
C LEU A 349 -10.15 13.53 10.94
N TYR A 350 -9.25 13.10 11.82
CA TYR A 350 -8.20 13.93 12.39
C TYR A 350 -6.86 13.50 11.81
N GLU A 351 -6.03 14.47 11.50
CA GLU A 351 -4.65 14.27 11.06
C GLU A 351 -3.70 14.57 12.19
N GLY A 352 -2.80 13.64 12.46
CA GLY A 352 -1.77 13.77 13.47
C GLY A 352 -0.37 13.49 12.92
N ALA A 353 0.63 14.11 13.54
CA ALA A 353 2.04 13.81 13.31
C ALA A 353 2.76 13.71 14.65
N LEU A 354 3.37 12.58 14.94
CA LEU A 354 4.12 12.29 16.16
C LEU A 354 5.58 11.97 15.83
N VAL A 355 6.50 12.55 16.58
CA VAL A 355 7.90 12.11 16.55
C VAL A 355 8.02 10.84 17.39
N LEU A 356 8.37 9.72 16.73
CA LEU A 356 8.47 8.42 17.39
C LEU A 356 9.51 8.42 18.51
N GLY A 357 9.09 7.90 19.65
CA GLY A 357 9.91 7.79 20.85
C GLY A 357 9.97 9.04 21.71
N THR A 358 9.62 10.18 21.19
CA THR A 358 9.39 11.40 21.98
C THR A 358 7.89 11.54 22.25
N LYS A 359 7.53 12.26 23.28
CA LYS A 359 6.12 12.56 23.55
C LYS A 359 5.67 13.83 22.80
N LYS A 360 6.35 14.19 21.70
CA LYS A 360 6.07 15.43 20.98
C LYS A 360 5.16 15.17 19.80
N LEU A 361 3.92 15.58 19.94
CA LEU A 361 2.95 15.66 18.86
C LEU A 361 3.22 16.97 18.08
N LEU A 362 3.40 16.85 16.77
CA LEU A 362 3.71 17.98 15.90
C LEU A 362 2.47 18.62 15.30
N LYS A 363 1.47 17.79 15.00
CA LYS A 363 0.22 18.21 14.37
C LYS A 363 -0.93 17.41 14.96
N TRP A 364 -2.04 18.09 15.23
CA TRP A 364 -3.33 17.50 15.51
C TRP A 364 -4.42 18.46 15.09
N GLU A 365 -5.07 18.18 13.98
CA GLU A 365 -6.15 19.01 13.46
C GLU A 365 -7.13 18.14 12.67
N MET A 366 -8.35 18.64 12.52
CA MET A 366 -9.35 17.98 11.67
C MET A 366 -8.92 18.09 10.20
N ALA A 367 -8.98 16.98 9.47
CA ALA A 367 -8.62 16.92 8.07
C ALA A 367 -9.54 17.85 7.24
N LYS A 368 -8.93 18.69 6.40
CA LYS A 368 -9.67 19.64 5.55
C LYS A 368 -10.35 18.94 4.37
N ASN A 369 -9.77 17.81 3.93
CA ASN A 369 -10.20 17.09 2.72
C ASN A 369 -10.74 15.71 3.11
N MET A 370 -11.97 15.67 3.58
CA MET A 370 -12.65 14.43 3.94
C MET A 370 -13.47 13.93 2.74
N MET A 371 -13.16 12.74 2.25
CA MET A 371 -13.92 12.08 1.20
C MET A 371 -15.11 11.32 1.80
N ARG A 372 -16.31 11.65 1.36
CA ARG A 372 -17.55 11.02 1.80
C ARG A 372 -18.17 10.20 0.67
N PRO A 373 -18.61 8.95 0.94
CA PRO A 373 -19.31 8.15 -0.07
C PRO A 373 -20.68 8.77 -0.37
N LYS A 374 -21.09 8.74 -1.63
CA LYS A 374 -22.42 9.27 -2.05
C LYS A 374 -23.59 8.51 -1.43
N SER A 375 -23.39 7.24 -1.10
CA SER A 375 -24.40 6.37 -0.48
C SER A 375 -24.71 6.75 0.97
N ASP A 376 -23.73 7.31 1.69
CA ASP A 376 -23.87 7.66 3.09
C ASP A 376 -22.92 8.80 3.45
N PHE A 377 -23.44 10.01 3.46
CA PHE A 377 -22.66 11.22 3.80
C PHE A 377 -22.22 11.29 5.27
N THR A 378 -22.77 10.44 6.13
CA THR A 378 -22.37 10.36 7.53
C THR A 378 -21.03 9.66 7.71
N LYS A 379 -20.60 8.88 6.73
CA LYS A 379 -19.33 8.13 6.72
C LYS A 379 -18.21 8.91 6.04
N VAL A 380 -16.98 8.62 6.44
CA VAL A 380 -15.77 9.19 5.86
C VAL A 380 -14.85 8.06 5.39
N LYS A 381 -14.28 8.19 4.19
CA LYS A 381 -13.22 7.33 3.69
C LYS A 381 -11.86 7.86 4.18
N MET A 382 -10.95 6.92 4.49
CA MET A 382 -9.57 7.28 4.80
C MET A 382 -8.86 7.84 3.56
N ASN A 383 -7.87 8.71 3.78
CA ASN A 383 -7.03 9.23 2.70
C ASN A 383 -6.02 8.20 2.15
N TYR A 384 -5.96 7.04 2.78
CA TYR A 384 -5.14 5.90 2.36
C TYR A 384 -6.04 4.86 1.72
N ALA A 385 -5.78 4.55 0.45
CA ALA A 385 -6.39 3.45 -0.26
C ALA A 385 -5.48 2.22 -0.15
N ILE A 386 -5.90 1.26 0.68
CA ILE A 386 -5.16 0.03 0.95
C ILE A 386 -5.92 -1.12 0.35
N SER A 387 -5.21 -2.06 -0.25
CA SER A 387 -5.79 -3.30 -0.77
C SER A 387 -4.89 -4.49 -0.44
N ALA A 388 -5.49 -5.52 0.14
CA ALA A 388 -4.85 -6.81 0.38
C ALA A 388 -5.82 -7.94 -0.03
N PRO A 389 -5.94 -8.24 -1.34
CA PRO A 389 -6.97 -9.13 -1.88
C PRO A 389 -6.96 -10.55 -1.30
N ARG A 390 -5.80 -10.96 -0.78
CA ARG A 390 -5.59 -12.28 -0.15
C ARG A 390 -5.38 -12.14 1.34
N MET A 391 -6.36 -11.53 2.01
CA MET A 391 -6.37 -11.42 3.45
C MET A 391 -7.42 -12.37 4.01
N TYR A 392 -7.05 -13.11 5.04
CA TYR A 392 -7.93 -13.98 5.79
C TYR A 392 -7.61 -13.86 7.29
N GLU A 393 -8.60 -13.58 8.11
CA GLU A 393 -8.44 -13.35 9.56
C GLU A 393 -7.29 -12.39 9.91
N GLY A 394 -7.18 -11.28 9.18
CA GLY A 394 -6.13 -10.28 9.38
C GLY A 394 -4.72 -10.72 8.92
N ARG A 395 -4.57 -11.93 8.36
CA ARG A 395 -3.31 -12.43 7.79
C ARG A 395 -3.27 -12.16 6.30
N ILE A 396 -2.21 -11.49 5.87
CA ILE A 396 -1.98 -11.15 4.48
C ILE A 396 -1.09 -12.20 3.85
N GLU A 397 -1.54 -12.82 2.76
CA GLU A 397 -0.76 -13.74 1.95
C GLU A 397 -0.28 -13.07 0.67
N SER A 398 1.02 -13.22 0.37
CA SER A 398 1.59 -12.77 -0.89
C SER A 398 1.78 -13.94 -1.87
N LEU A 399 1.85 -13.60 -3.17
CA LEU A 399 2.19 -14.61 -4.18
C LEU A 399 3.60 -15.17 -3.94
N VAL A 400 4.57 -14.30 -3.67
CA VAL A 400 5.96 -14.69 -3.39
C VAL A 400 6.02 -15.55 -2.14
N GLY A 401 5.30 -15.17 -1.04
CA GLY A 401 5.28 -15.95 0.20
C GLY A 401 4.81 -17.40 -0.01
N ARG A 402 3.87 -17.63 -0.92
CA ARG A 402 3.38 -18.98 -1.24
C ARG A 402 4.40 -19.85 -1.97
N ILE A 403 5.28 -19.25 -2.76
CA ILE A 403 6.25 -19.97 -3.59
C ILE A 403 7.65 -20.04 -2.98
N THR A 404 7.90 -19.40 -1.84
CA THR A 404 9.22 -19.42 -1.17
C THR A 404 9.69 -20.83 -0.86
N GLY A 405 8.80 -21.73 -0.40
CA GLY A 405 9.14 -23.11 -0.11
C GLY A 405 9.60 -23.89 -1.33
N PHE A 406 8.98 -23.67 -2.48
CA PHE A 406 9.42 -24.29 -3.75
C PHE A 406 10.75 -23.72 -4.21
N ALA A 407 10.98 -22.42 -4.08
CA ALA A 407 12.26 -21.80 -4.42
C ALA A 407 13.39 -22.34 -3.55
N ASP A 408 13.16 -22.51 -2.26
CA ASP A 408 14.12 -23.13 -1.33
C ASP A 408 14.43 -24.58 -1.73
N MET A 409 13.40 -25.36 -2.08
CA MET A 409 13.57 -26.75 -2.51
C MET A 409 14.39 -26.84 -3.81
N ILE A 410 14.12 -25.98 -4.78
CA ILE A 410 14.88 -25.92 -6.04
C ILE A 410 16.33 -25.54 -5.76
N GLN A 411 16.57 -24.57 -4.90
CA GLN A 411 17.91 -24.14 -4.53
C GLN A 411 18.70 -25.28 -3.83
N LEU A 412 18.08 -25.96 -2.89
CA LEU A 412 18.70 -27.13 -2.22
C LEU A 412 18.98 -28.26 -3.18
N THR A 413 18.05 -28.57 -4.09
CA THR A 413 18.23 -29.59 -5.13
C THR A 413 19.38 -29.21 -6.06
N HIS A 414 19.48 -27.94 -6.47
CA HIS A 414 20.57 -27.44 -7.29
C HIS A 414 21.92 -27.59 -6.59
N LEU A 415 22.03 -27.22 -5.32
CA LEU A 415 23.26 -27.38 -4.54
C LEU A 415 23.62 -28.86 -4.35
N LYS A 416 22.65 -29.73 -4.06
CA LYS A 416 22.87 -31.19 -3.98
C LYS A 416 23.30 -31.78 -5.31
N LEU A 417 22.72 -31.32 -6.42
CA LEU A 417 23.14 -31.73 -7.76
C LEU A 417 24.59 -31.33 -8.03
N GLN A 418 24.99 -30.10 -7.73
CA GLN A 418 26.39 -29.67 -7.82
C GLN A 418 27.32 -30.56 -6.99
N GLN A 419 26.90 -30.90 -5.77
CA GLN A 419 27.65 -31.77 -4.88
C GLN A 419 27.82 -33.19 -5.47
N VAL A 420 26.76 -33.74 -6.06
CA VAL A 420 26.83 -35.05 -6.72
C VAL A 420 27.74 -34.98 -7.95
N MET A 421 27.57 -33.94 -8.78
CA MET A 421 28.39 -33.74 -9.97
C MET A 421 29.89 -33.60 -9.63
N SER A 422 30.21 -32.86 -8.55
CA SER A 422 31.59 -32.70 -8.09
C SER A 422 32.21 -33.98 -7.58
N ARG A 423 31.36 -34.98 -7.20
CA ARG A 423 31.80 -36.31 -6.73
C ARG A 423 31.71 -37.39 -7.79
N MET A 424 31.17 -37.07 -8.97
CA MET A 424 31.12 -38.02 -10.10
C MET A 424 32.52 -38.20 -10.72
N VAL A 425 33.27 -39.08 -10.11
CA VAL A 425 34.54 -39.56 -10.68
C VAL A 425 34.26 -40.93 -11.30
N PRO A 426 34.71 -41.19 -12.53
CA PRO A 426 34.41 -42.44 -13.24
C PRO A 426 34.92 -43.70 -12.55
N ASP A 427 36.03 -43.59 -11.82
CA ASP A 427 36.70 -44.70 -11.16
C ASP A 427 36.87 -44.46 -9.67
N GLY A 428 36.70 -45.48 -8.86
CA GLY A 428 36.95 -45.46 -7.43
C GLY A 428 38.43 -45.24 -7.09
N VAL A 429 38.70 -44.78 -5.88
CA VAL A 429 40.07 -44.57 -5.40
C VAL A 429 40.40 -45.62 -4.35
N TYR A 430 41.50 -46.31 -4.59
CA TYR A 430 42.18 -47.12 -3.56
C TYR A 430 43.28 -46.26 -2.95
N LEU A 431 43.15 -45.94 -1.67
CA LEU A 431 44.11 -45.16 -0.90
C LEU A 431 44.89 -46.10 0.04
N ASP A 432 46.20 -46.13 -0.15
CA ASP A 432 47.11 -46.69 0.82
C ASP A 432 47.43 -45.60 1.86
N ALA A 433 46.91 -45.78 3.08
CA ALA A 433 47.06 -44.82 4.17
C ALA A 433 48.52 -44.69 4.66
N ASP A 434 49.25 -45.77 4.62
CA ASP A 434 50.64 -45.78 5.07
C ASP A 434 51.56 -45.17 3.99
N GLY A 435 51.30 -45.45 2.71
CA GLY A 435 52.03 -44.84 1.63
C GLY A 435 51.80 -43.33 1.44
N LEU A 436 50.62 -42.87 1.78
CA LEU A 436 50.31 -41.43 1.77
C LEU A 436 51.03 -40.63 2.88
N ALA A 437 51.22 -41.24 4.05
CA ALA A 437 51.94 -40.62 5.15
C ALA A 437 53.45 -40.45 4.87
N GLU A 438 53.99 -41.15 3.86
CA GLU A 438 55.39 -41.05 3.42
C GLU A 438 55.63 -39.96 2.33
N ILE A 439 54.56 -39.37 1.76
CA ILE A 439 54.69 -38.36 0.68
C ILE A 439 54.96 -37.00 1.30
N ASP A 440 56.19 -36.52 1.16
CA ASP A 440 56.60 -35.15 1.55
C ASP A 440 56.15 -34.13 0.48
N LEU A 441 55.40 -33.11 0.91
CA LEU A 441 54.97 -32.01 0.05
C LEU A 441 56.06 -31.03 -0.32
N GLY A 442 57.30 -31.29 0.11
CA GLY A 442 58.42 -30.36 -0.10
C GLY A 442 58.51 -29.26 0.96
N ASN A 443 57.55 -29.16 1.83
CA ASN A 443 57.49 -28.21 2.94
C ASN A 443 57.72 -28.83 4.30
N GLY A 444 58.12 -30.11 4.40
CA GLY A 444 58.28 -30.86 5.64
C GLY A 444 56.96 -31.27 6.31
N THR A 445 55.88 -31.23 5.58
CA THR A 445 54.56 -31.70 6.01
C THR A 445 54.10 -32.85 5.08
N ASN A 446 53.65 -33.95 5.71
CA ASN A 446 53.12 -35.13 4.99
C ASN A 446 51.59 -35.00 4.83
N TYR A 447 51.05 -35.58 3.76
CA TYR A 447 49.61 -35.68 3.60
C TYR A 447 48.98 -36.58 4.65
N SER A 448 47.99 -36.10 5.34
CA SER A 448 47.14 -37.00 6.12
C SER A 448 46.17 -37.75 5.15
N PRO A 449 45.82 -39.01 5.42
CA PRO A 449 44.85 -39.75 4.61
C PRO A 449 43.52 -39.01 4.44
N GLN A 450 43.17 -38.19 5.44
CA GLN A 450 41.96 -37.41 5.46
C GLN A 450 42.02 -36.19 4.52
N GLU A 451 43.19 -35.56 4.38
CA GLU A 451 43.44 -34.48 3.44
C GLU A 451 43.46 -34.97 2.00
N ALA A 452 44.06 -36.13 1.74
CA ALA A 452 44.04 -36.79 0.43
C ALA A 452 42.60 -37.18 0.00
N LEU A 453 41.81 -37.65 0.96
CA LEU A 453 40.40 -37.98 0.72
C LEU A 453 39.56 -36.73 0.44
N ASN A 454 39.80 -35.64 1.15
CA ASN A 454 39.19 -34.35 0.93
C ASN A 454 39.58 -33.76 -0.44
N MET A 455 40.84 -33.86 -0.82
CA MET A 455 41.33 -33.42 -2.11
C MET A 455 40.68 -34.23 -3.25
N PHE A 456 40.54 -35.55 -3.10
CA PHE A 456 39.82 -36.39 -4.05
C PHE A 456 38.37 -35.97 -4.22
N PHE A 457 37.68 -35.69 -3.10
CA PHE A 457 36.30 -35.25 -3.16
C PHE A 457 36.12 -33.82 -3.73
N GLN A 458 37.15 -32.99 -3.62
CA GLN A 458 37.13 -31.63 -4.18
C GLN A 458 37.55 -31.56 -5.64
N THR A 459 38.57 -32.25 -6.02
CA THR A 459 39.23 -32.10 -7.34
C THR A 459 39.05 -33.33 -8.25
N GLY A 460 38.56 -34.45 -7.72
CA GLY A 460 38.46 -35.69 -8.47
C GLY A 460 39.77 -36.34 -8.82
N SER A 461 40.89 -35.86 -8.28
CA SER A 461 42.23 -36.39 -8.54
C SER A 461 42.97 -36.65 -7.23
N VAL A 462 43.72 -37.75 -7.18
CA VAL A 462 44.64 -38.09 -6.10
C VAL A 462 46.01 -38.32 -6.67
N ILE A 463 47.02 -37.81 -6.04
CA ILE A 463 48.41 -38.05 -6.35
C ILE A 463 48.75 -39.44 -5.77
N GLY A 464 48.94 -40.42 -6.62
CA GLY A 464 49.40 -41.76 -6.25
C GLY A 464 50.89 -41.90 -6.41
N ARG A 465 51.51 -42.68 -5.53
CA ARG A 465 52.90 -43.15 -5.74
C ARG A 465 52.88 -44.36 -6.66
N SER A 466 53.70 -44.33 -7.71
CA SER A 466 53.98 -45.49 -8.58
C SER A 466 54.96 -46.43 -7.91
#